data_5d0f2877d4991060c524ee25b1193624
#
_entry.id   5d0f2877d4991060c524ee25b1193624
#
_cell.length_a   1.000
_cell.length_b   1.000
_cell.length_c   1.000
_cell.angle_alpha   90.00
_cell.angle_beta   90.00
_cell.angle_gamma   90.00
#
_symmetry.space_group_name_H-M   'P 1'
#
loop_
_entity.id
_entity.type
_entity.pdbx_description
1 polymer ?
#
loop_
_entity_poly.entity_id
_entity_poly.type
_entity_poly.pdbx_seq_one_letter_code
_entity_poly.pdbx_strand_id
1 'polypeptide(L)'
;LVGGVRYITSLRIVERQIWIIVGCSLLACLLFLMLVVASNSYFIRSIVDPVLKINTIAKEIAAGRYGVRLQKTYDDEIGELCDTINYMSDEISRAERMKNDFISSVSHELRTPLTAIGGWSETLLAGGGEDPEEVMQGLTIIQKEAGRLTRMVEELLDFARIESGRMKLEIETFDMSIELYEAVYMYENLLKKSGIRLLYDEDVDANYYINGDRHRMKQVFLNILDNAAKYGGDGKQIDIDLKRDGGNIVVSVRDYGQGIPEA
;
A
#
# COMPACT_ATOMS: atom_id res chain seq x y z
N LEU A 1 91.22 67.52 -18.19
CA LEU A 1 89.77 67.72 -18.38
C LEU A 1 89.09 66.35 -18.48
N VAL A 2 88.36 65.99 -17.42
CA VAL A 2 87.58 64.76 -17.40
C VAL A 2 86.18 65.19 -17.84
N GLY A 3 85.72 64.77 -19.00
CA GLY A 3 84.37 65.00 -19.53
C GLY A 3 83.40 63.98 -18.94
N GLY A 4 82.42 64.44 -18.16
CA GLY A 4 81.29 63.60 -17.66
C GLY A 4 80.17 63.55 -18.71
N VAL A 5 79.75 62.36 -19.11
CA VAL A 5 78.60 62.16 -19.99
C VAL A 5 77.32 62.05 -19.05
N ARG A 6 76.37 62.97 -19.20
CA ARG A 6 75.06 62.95 -18.46
C ARG A 6 74.02 62.31 -19.35
N TYR A 7 73.55 61.11 -18.94
CA TYR A 7 72.42 60.49 -19.59
C TYR A 7 71.08 61.03 -18.98
N ILE A 8 70.25 61.68 -19.77
CA ILE A 8 68.95 62.10 -19.37
C ILE A 8 67.93 61.19 -20.06
N THR A 9 67.34 60.23 -19.31
CA THR A 9 66.26 59.40 -19.78
C THR A 9 64.94 59.99 -19.28
N SER A 10 63.94 60.08 -20.19
CA SER A 10 62.61 60.57 -19.84
C SER A 10 61.79 59.50 -19.05
N LEU A 11 61.60 59.70 -17.78
CA LEU A 11 60.82 58.81 -16.88
C LEU A 11 59.35 58.71 -17.29
N ARG A 12 58.84 59.60 -18.11
CA ARG A 12 57.34 59.60 -18.48
C ARG A 12 56.92 58.36 -19.21
N ILE A 13 57.77 57.70 -19.97
CA ILE A 13 57.41 56.47 -20.69
C ILE A 13 57.25 55.31 -19.67
N VAL A 14 58.18 55.24 -18.72
CA VAL A 14 58.18 54.23 -17.65
C VAL A 14 56.93 54.43 -16.73
N GLU A 15 56.64 55.65 -16.32
CA GLU A 15 55.43 55.97 -15.53
C GLU A 15 54.13 55.55 -16.25
N ARG A 16 54.04 55.88 -17.55
CA ARG A 16 52.86 55.47 -18.36
C ARG A 16 52.72 53.96 -18.44
N GLN A 17 53.78 53.21 -18.61
CA GLN A 17 53.77 51.76 -18.64
C GLN A 17 53.36 51.19 -17.27
N ILE A 18 53.87 51.75 -16.17
CA ILE A 18 53.46 51.35 -14.81
C ILE A 18 51.97 51.59 -14.60
N TRP A 19 51.42 52.75 -14.97
CA TRP A 19 49.96 53.00 -14.84
C TRP A 19 49.11 52.07 -15.69
N ILE A 20 49.52 51.71 -16.89
CA ILE A 20 48.88 50.75 -17.74
C ILE A 20 48.85 49.34 -17.08
N ILE A 21 50.00 48.88 -16.58
CA ILE A 21 50.14 47.59 -15.91
C ILE A 21 49.26 47.58 -14.64
N VAL A 22 49.31 48.61 -13.81
CA VAL A 22 48.45 48.72 -12.61
C VAL A 22 46.98 48.74 -12.97
N GLY A 23 46.56 49.49 -14.00
CA GLY A 23 45.19 49.53 -14.49
C GLY A 23 44.72 48.19 -15.01
N CYS A 24 45.52 47.49 -15.82
CA CYS A 24 45.24 46.15 -16.31
C CYS A 24 45.12 45.11 -15.16
N SER A 25 46.04 45.22 -14.16
CA SER A 25 46.02 44.33 -12.99
C SER A 25 44.77 44.54 -12.14
N LEU A 26 44.36 45.79 -11.88
CA LEU A 26 43.16 46.15 -11.17
C LEU A 26 41.92 45.64 -11.91
N LEU A 27 41.85 45.82 -13.23
CA LEU A 27 40.76 45.32 -14.05
C LEU A 27 40.66 43.79 -14.00
N ALA A 28 41.81 43.09 -14.11
CA ALA A 28 41.87 41.65 -14.00
C ALA A 28 41.39 41.15 -12.62
N CYS A 29 41.83 41.81 -11.54
CA CYS A 29 41.37 41.50 -10.18
C CYS A 29 39.85 41.69 -10.02
N LEU A 30 39.32 42.77 -10.58
CA LEU A 30 37.87 43.07 -10.52
C LEU A 30 37.03 42.02 -11.30
N LEU A 31 37.49 41.64 -12.49
CA LEU A 31 36.86 40.58 -13.29
C LEU A 31 36.93 39.23 -12.57
N PHE A 32 38.06 38.91 -11.97
CA PHE A 32 38.21 37.67 -11.17
C PHE A 32 37.28 37.67 -9.95
N LEU A 33 37.19 38.76 -9.22
CA LEU A 33 36.29 38.90 -8.08
C LEU A 33 34.83 38.74 -8.53
N MET A 34 34.44 39.37 -9.64
CA MET A 34 33.08 39.23 -10.21
C MET A 34 32.76 37.79 -10.59
N LEU A 35 33.72 37.09 -11.18
CA LEU A 35 33.57 35.68 -11.53
C LEU A 35 33.40 34.78 -10.30
N VAL A 36 34.18 35.02 -9.23
CA VAL A 36 34.06 34.28 -7.97
C VAL A 36 32.70 34.52 -7.34
N VAL A 37 32.21 35.75 -7.27
CA VAL A 37 30.89 36.09 -6.72
C VAL A 37 29.78 35.47 -7.55
N ALA A 38 29.86 35.52 -8.87
CA ALA A 38 28.89 34.92 -9.77
C ALA A 38 28.83 33.40 -9.62
N SER A 39 30.02 32.75 -9.59
CA SER A 39 30.17 31.31 -9.41
C SER A 39 29.59 30.85 -8.05
N ASN A 40 29.91 31.57 -6.97
CA ASN A 40 29.41 31.27 -5.64
C ASN A 40 27.87 31.44 -5.57
N SER A 41 27.36 32.51 -6.18
CA SER A 41 25.90 32.76 -6.23
C SER A 41 25.18 31.67 -7.03
N TYR A 42 25.77 31.20 -8.12
CA TYR A 42 25.24 30.09 -8.91
C TYR A 42 25.24 28.79 -8.10
N PHE A 43 26.33 28.46 -7.41
CA PHE A 43 26.44 27.27 -6.58
C PHE A 43 25.38 27.23 -5.45
N ILE A 44 25.20 28.36 -4.77
CA ILE A 44 24.18 28.45 -3.70
C ILE A 44 22.80 28.19 -4.28
N ARG A 45 22.44 28.83 -5.39
CA ARG A 45 21.07 28.73 -5.95
C ARG A 45 20.79 27.37 -6.62
N SER A 46 21.79 26.77 -7.25
CA SER A 46 21.60 25.52 -7.98
C SER A 46 21.77 24.26 -7.14
N ILE A 47 22.50 24.33 -6.00
CA ILE A 47 22.77 23.14 -5.18
C ILE A 47 22.30 23.34 -3.74
N VAL A 48 22.77 24.41 -3.05
CA VAL A 48 22.53 24.55 -1.61
C VAL A 48 21.05 24.76 -1.30
N ASP A 49 20.40 25.71 -1.96
CA ASP A 49 18.99 26.04 -1.72
C ASP A 49 18.04 24.86 -2.01
N PRO A 50 18.15 24.13 -3.12
CA PRO A 50 17.36 22.93 -3.37
C PRO A 50 17.57 21.84 -2.31
N VAL A 51 18.81 21.56 -1.92
CA VAL A 51 19.12 20.54 -0.89
C VAL A 51 18.50 20.92 0.46
N LEU A 52 18.54 22.19 0.85
CA LEU A 52 17.88 22.66 2.07
C LEU A 52 16.37 22.51 2.01
N LYS A 53 15.74 22.78 0.87
CA LYS A 53 14.30 22.56 0.65
C LYS A 53 13.94 21.08 0.75
N ILE A 54 14.72 20.20 0.12
CA ILE A 54 14.55 18.75 0.20
C ILE A 54 14.62 18.29 1.66
N ASN A 55 15.63 18.72 2.41
CA ASN A 55 15.77 18.38 3.83
C ASN A 55 14.54 18.86 4.68
N THR A 56 14.04 20.05 4.39
CA THR A 56 12.86 20.58 5.08
C THR A 56 11.62 19.73 4.81
N ILE A 57 11.36 19.40 3.55
CA ILE A 57 10.22 18.56 3.17
C ILE A 57 10.36 17.12 3.68
N ALA A 58 11.58 16.55 3.62
CA ALA A 58 11.82 15.23 4.22
C ALA A 58 11.49 15.20 5.72
N LYS A 59 11.81 16.27 6.47
CA LYS A 59 11.42 16.41 7.87
C LYS A 59 9.91 16.55 8.05
N GLU A 60 9.22 17.23 7.15
CA GLU A 60 7.76 17.32 7.19
C GLU A 60 7.08 15.97 6.95
N ILE A 61 7.58 15.20 5.96
CA ILE A 61 7.13 13.83 5.70
C ILE A 61 7.36 12.96 6.94
N ALA A 62 8.55 13.03 7.55
CA ALA A 62 8.88 12.29 8.77
C ALA A 62 7.99 12.68 9.98
N ALA A 63 7.47 13.92 10.00
CA ALA A 63 6.51 14.39 10.99
C ALA A 63 5.04 14.05 10.68
N GLY A 64 4.78 13.22 9.65
CA GLY A 64 3.44 12.78 9.27
C GLY A 64 2.68 13.76 8.36
N ARG A 65 3.31 14.81 7.86
CA ARG A 65 2.69 15.75 6.92
C ARG A 65 2.94 15.29 5.48
N TYR A 66 2.10 14.40 5.00
CA TYR A 66 2.16 13.89 3.64
C TYR A 66 1.40 14.82 2.67
N GLY A 67 1.79 14.82 1.39
CA GLY A 67 1.15 15.62 0.34
C GLY A 67 1.84 16.95 0.04
N VAL A 68 2.91 17.29 0.78
CA VAL A 68 3.79 18.41 0.40
C VAL A 68 4.69 17.92 -0.74
N ARG A 69 4.75 18.69 -1.85
CA ARG A 69 5.55 18.32 -3.02
C ARG A 69 6.70 19.29 -3.26
N LEU A 70 7.85 18.73 -3.60
CA LEU A 70 9.00 19.47 -4.13
C LEU A 70 8.73 19.83 -5.59
N GLN A 71 8.94 21.11 -5.94
CA GLN A 71 8.96 21.52 -7.33
C GLN A 71 10.32 21.19 -7.93
N LYS A 72 10.34 20.37 -8.96
CA LYS A 72 11.51 20.12 -9.79
C LYS A 72 11.83 21.40 -10.56
N THR A 73 13.01 21.97 -10.28
CA THR A 73 13.46 23.23 -10.92
C THR A 73 14.46 22.95 -12.05
N TYR A 74 15.22 21.85 -11.95
CA TYR A 74 16.24 21.47 -12.90
C TYR A 74 16.13 20.00 -13.29
N ASP A 75 16.61 19.67 -14.48
CA ASP A 75 16.60 18.30 -14.99
C ASP A 75 18.01 17.69 -14.84
N ASP A 76 18.43 17.60 -13.59
CA ASP A 76 19.72 17.10 -13.13
C ASP A 76 19.52 16.11 -11.95
N GLU A 77 20.62 15.69 -11.30
CA GLU A 77 20.59 14.75 -10.17
C GLU A 77 19.79 15.28 -8.98
N ILE A 78 19.72 16.59 -8.81
CA ILE A 78 18.89 17.23 -7.77
C ILE A 78 17.40 17.13 -8.14
N GLY A 79 17.09 17.28 -9.43
CA GLY A 79 15.74 17.08 -9.96
C GLY A 79 15.25 15.63 -9.78
N GLU A 80 16.12 14.64 -10.08
CA GLU A 80 15.83 13.22 -9.86
C GLU A 80 15.59 12.92 -8.37
N LEU A 81 16.38 13.53 -7.48
CA LEU A 81 16.20 13.42 -6.04
C LEU A 81 14.84 14.01 -5.60
N CYS A 82 14.42 15.14 -6.17
CA CYS A 82 13.10 15.70 -5.91
C CYS A 82 11.97 14.74 -6.32
N ASP A 83 12.07 14.13 -7.51
CA ASP A 83 11.10 13.15 -8.00
C ASP A 83 11.03 11.92 -7.09
N THR A 84 12.19 11.41 -6.64
CA THR A 84 12.28 10.27 -5.72
C THR A 84 11.61 10.56 -4.37
N ILE A 85 11.85 11.74 -3.79
CA ILE A 85 11.23 12.15 -2.52
C ILE A 85 9.71 12.33 -2.69
N ASN A 86 9.27 12.91 -3.80
CA ASN A 86 7.83 13.03 -4.10
C ASN A 86 7.17 11.67 -4.23
N TYR A 87 7.79 10.73 -4.95
CA TYR A 87 7.30 9.36 -5.08
C TYR A 87 7.20 8.67 -3.72
N MET A 88 8.24 8.76 -2.89
CA MET A 88 8.23 8.19 -1.54
C MET A 88 7.12 8.81 -0.67
N SER A 89 6.91 10.13 -0.75
CA SER A 89 5.82 10.82 -0.04
C SER A 89 4.44 10.32 -0.46
N ASP A 90 4.23 10.11 -1.75
CA ASP A 90 2.98 9.59 -2.29
C ASP A 90 2.73 8.13 -1.82
N GLU A 91 3.75 7.27 -1.83
CA GLU A 91 3.65 5.89 -1.35
C GLU A 91 3.32 5.81 0.15
N ILE A 92 4.01 6.62 0.97
CA ILE A 92 3.71 6.68 2.41
C ILE A 92 2.28 7.21 2.64
N SER A 93 1.86 8.23 1.89
CA SER A 93 0.50 8.78 1.98
C SER A 93 -0.58 7.75 1.62
N ARG A 94 -0.32 6.90 0.60
CA ARG A 94 -1.22 5.80 0.23
C ARG A 94 -1.29 4.75 1.33
N ALA A 95 -0.13 4.34 1.86
CA ALA A 95 -0.06 3.34 2.92
C ALA A 95 -0.81 3.82 4.19
N GLU A 96 -0.62 5.08 4.59
CA GLU A 96 -1.34 5.65 5.73
C GLU A 96 -2.86 5.74 5.51
N ARG A 97 -3.30 6.13 4.31
CA ARG A 97 -4.74 6.12 3.96
C ARG A 97 -5.31 4.72 4.04
N MET A 98 -4.68 3.74 3.39
CA MET A 98 -5.13 2.34 3.44
C MET A 98 -5.22 1.82 4.89
N LYS A 99 -4.24 2.15 5.74
CA LYS A 99 -4.25 1.78 7.15
C LYS A 99 -5.44 2.41 7.90
N ASN A 100 -5.72 3.69 7.68
CA ASN A 100 -6.81 4.39 8.33
C ASN A 100 -8.19 3.89 7.85
N ASP A 101 -8.33 3.62 6.56
CA ASP A 101 -9.55 3.06 5.97
C ASP A 101 -9.79 1.64 6.52
N PHE A 102 -8.74 0.83 6.63
CA PHE A 102 -8.81 -0.49 7.24
C PHE A 102 -9.28 -0.42 8.71
N ILE A 103 -8.66 0.44 9.53
CA ILE A 103 -9.06 0.62 10.95
C ILE A 103 -10.53 1.08 11.05
N SER A 104 -10.93 2.01 10.19
CA SER A 104 -12.31 2.50 10.15
C SER A 104 -13.30 1.40 9.79
N SER A 105 -13.01 0.62 8.74
CA SER A 105 -13.85 -0.51 8.30
C SER A 105 -13.97 -1.57 9.38
N VAL A 106 -12.86 -2.00 9.98
CA VAL A 106 -12.85 -2.97 11.08
C VAL A 106 -13.68 -2.45 12.26
N SER A 107 -13.53 -1.18 12.63
CA SER A 107 -14.30 -0.58 13.73
C SER A 107 -15.80 -0.59 13.47
N HIS A 108 -16.22 -0.33 12.23
CA HIS A 108 -17.62 -0.39 11.83
C HIS A 108 -18.17 -1.82 11.85
N GLU A 109 -17.40 -2.76 11.29
CA GLU A 109 -17.81 -4.18 11.23
C GLU A 109 -17.86 -4.85 12.62
N LEU A 110 -17.04 -4.41 13.58
CA LEU A 110 -17.10 -4.86 14.97
C LEU A 110 -18.26 -4.22 15.74
N ARG A 111 -18.59 -2.95 15.48
CA ARG A 111 -19.62 -2.22 16.22
C ARG A 111 -21.01 -2.81 15.99
N THR A 112 -21.34 -3.18 14.76
CA THR A 112 -22.67 -3.69 14.40
C THR A 112 -23.06 -4.93 15.20
N PRO A 113 -22.28 -6.03 15.22
CA PRO A 113 -22.63 -7.22 16.01
C PRO A 113 -22.59 -6.93 17.52
N LEU A 114 -21.68 -6.09 18.02
CA LEU A 114 -21.64 -5.70 19.43
C LEU A 114 -22.91 -4.96 19.84
N THR A 115 -23.41 -4.06 19.00
CA THR A 115 -24.67 -3.34 19.28
C THR A 115 -25.87 -4.31 19.31
N ALA A 116 -25.91 -5.29 18.42
CA ALA A 116 -26.97 -6.30 18.42
C ALA A 116 -26.91 -7.19 19.67
N ILE A 117 -25.72 -7.65 20.07
CA ILE A 117 -25.51 -8.44 21.30
C ILE A 117 -25.92 -7.61 22.52
N GLY A 118 -25.48 -6.35 22.62
CA GLY A 118 -25.81 -5.45 23.73
C GLY A 118 -27.31 -5.21 23.83
N GLY A 119 -27.95 -4.84 22.71
CA GLY A 119 -29.38 -4.58 22.70
C GLY A 119 -30.23 -5.78 23.11
N TRP A 120 -29.94 -6.97 22.56
CA TRP A 120 -30.66 -8.19 22.98
C TRP A 120 -30.37 -8.58 24.42
N SER A 121 -29.15 -8.41 24.90
CA SER A 121 -28.80 -8.66 26.29
C SER A 121 -29.56 -7.74 27.23
N GLU A 122 -29.66 -6.44 26.94
CA GLU A 122 -30.44 -5.45 27.71
C GLU A 122 -31.94 -5.78 27.69
N THR A 123 -32.50 -6.15 26.53
CA THR A 123 -33.90 -6.55 26.39
C THR A 123 -34.23 -7.75 27.28
N LEU A 124 -33.40 -8.79 27.21
CA LEU A 124 -33.57 -9.99 28.02
C LEU A 124 -33.44 -9.73 29.52
N LEU A 125 -32.52 -8.84 29.93
CA LEU A 125 -32.32 -8.47 31.34
C LEU A 125 -33.42 -7.56 31.87
N ALA A 126 -34.05 -6.72 31.04
CA ALA A 126 -35.12 -5.79 31.45
C ALA A 126 -36.49 -6.44 31.59
N GLY A 127 -36.58 -7.75 31.47
CA GLY A 127 -37.84 -8.50 31.65
C GLY A 127 -38.56 -8.87 30.35
N GLY A 128 -37.93 -8.71 29.18
CA GLY A 128 -38.38 -9.23 27.87
C GLY A 128 -38.33 -10.77 27.79
N GLY A 129 -38.23 -11.46 28.90
CA GLY A 129 -38.13 -12.93 28.99
C GLY A 129 -39.40 -13.64 29.42
N GLU A 130 -40.56 -13.00 29.37
CA GLU A 130 -41.84 -13.65 29.68
C GLU A 130 -42.29 -14.61 28.56
N ASP A 131 -41.90 -14.33 27.30
CA ASP A 131 -42.14 -15.20 26.16
C ASP A 131 -40.93 -16.07 25.84
N PRO A 132 -40.99 -17.40 26.00
CA PRO A 132 -39.93 -18.33 25.68
C PRO A 132 -39.43 -18.23 24.22
N GLU A 133 -40.30 -17.85 23.28
CA GLU A 133 -39.94 -17.69 21.88
C GLU A 133 -39.03 -16.46 21.70
N GLU A 134 -39.35 -15.34 22.35
CA GLU A 134 -38.53 -14.12 22.33
C GLU A 134 -37.15 -14.34 22.97
N VAL A 135 -37.11 -15.05 24.11
CA VAL A 135 -35.83 -15.45 24.74
C VAL A 135 -34.99 -16.28 23.82
N MET A 136 -35.55 -17.30 23.18
CA MET A 136 -34.82 -18.18 22.26
C MET A 136 -34.32 -17.41 21.04
N GLN A 137 -35.13 -16.50 20.51
CA GLN A 137 -34.72 -15.62 19.40
C GLN A 137 -33.56 -14.72 19.81
N GLY A 138 -33.63 -14.04 20.95
CA GLY A 138 -32.58 -13.19 21.47
C GLY A 138 -31.25 -13.92 21.67
N LEU A 139 -31.29 -15.08 22.34
CA LEU A 139 -30.11 -15.93 22.55
C LEU A 139 -29.52 -16.43 21.21
N THR A 140 -30.38 -16.79 20.25
CA THR A 140 -29.92 -17.22 18.92
C THR A 140 -29.21 -16.10 18.18
N ILE A 141 -29.69 -14.86 18.27
CA ILE A 141 -29.03 -13.69 17.66
C ILE A 141 -27.69 -13.41 18.35
N ILE A 142 -27.68 -13.41 19.69
CA ILE A 142 -26.44 -13.24 20.47
C ILE A 142 -25.40 -14.29 20.07
N GLN A 143 -25.77 -15.56 20.00
CA GLN A 143 -24.89 -16.65 19.61
C GLN A 143 -24.35 -16.47 18.19
N LYS A 144 -25.22 -16.11 17.24
CA LYS A 144 -24.84 -15.87 15.84
C LYS A 144 -23.85 -14.72 15.71
N GLU A 145 -24.12 -13.59 16.37
CA GLU A 145 -23.25 -12.40 16.29
C GLU A 145 -21.93 -12.61 17.04
N ALA A 146 -21.92 -13.33 18.16
CA ALA A 146 -20.70 -13.74 18.85
C ALA A 146 -19.81 -14.64 17.95
N GLY A 147 -20.42 -15.61 17.26
CA GLY A 147 -19.71 -16.45 16.29
C GLY A 147 -19.16 -15.66 15.08
N ARG A 148 -19.89 -14.62 14.64
CA ARG A 148 -19.41 -13.69 13.60
C ARG A 148 -18.17 -12.89 14.07
N LEU A 149 -18.21 -12.37 15.31
CA LEU A 149 -17.09 -11.66 15.91
C LEU A 149 -15.84 -12.55 16.05
N THR A 150 -16.01 -13.79 16.49
CA THR A 150 -14.91 -14.74 16.61
C THR A 150 -14.20 -14.94 15.27
N ARG A 151 -14.96 -15.21 14.21
CA ARG A 151 -14.39 -15.37 12.86
C ARG A 151 -13.66 -14.10 12.39
N MET A 152 -14.24 -12.93 12.61
CA MET A 152 -13.62 -11.66 12.23
C MET A 152 -12.28 -11.43 12.95
N VAL A 153 -12.20 -11.76 14.25
CA VAL A 153 -10.94 -11.67 15.00
C VAL A 153 -9.90 -12.66 14.46
N GLU A 154 -10.29 -13.88 14.12
CA GLU A 154 -9.39 -14.87 13.50
C GLU A 154 -8.86 -14.38 12.15
N GLU A 155 -9.71 -13.81 11.29
CA GLU A 155 -9.32 -13.22 10.00
C GLU A 155 -8.34 -12.05 10.18
N LEU A 156 -8.58 -11.18 11.16
CA LEU A 156 -7.68 -10.07 11.49
C LEU A 156 -6.31 -10.56 11.98
N LEU A 157 -6.29 -11.59 12.82
CA LEU A 157 -5.05 -12.21 13.29
C LEU A 157 -4.27 -12.87 12.15
N ASP A 158 -4.95 -13.55 11.24
CA ASP A 158 -4.36 -14.14 10.06
C ASP A 158 -3.78 -13.05 9.14
N PHE A 159 -4.53 -11.98 8.88
CA PHE A 159 -4.04 -10.82 8.14
C PHE A 159 -2.76 -10.22 8.76
N ALA A 160 -2.75 -9.98 10.06
CA ALA A 160 -1.59 -9.45 10.78
C ALA A 160 -0.36 -10.39 10.71
N ARG A 161 -0.58 -11.73 10.71
CA ARG A 161 0.50 -12.72 10.54
C ARG A 161 1.07 -12.71 9.13
N ILE A 162 0.22 -12.57 8.11
CA ILE A 162 0.64 -12.47 6.71
C ILE A 162 1.45 -11.19 6.51
N GLU A 163 0.93 -10.03 6.93
CA GLU A 163 1.57 -8.73 6.76
C GLU A 163 2.94 -8.67 7.45
N SER A 164 3.05 -9.25 8.64
CA SER A 164 4.33 -9.29 9.39
C SER A 164 5.32 -10.34 8.87
N GLY A 165 4.98 -11.12 7.85
CA GLY A 165 5.81 -12.24 7.36
C GLY A 165 6.00 -13.37 8.37
N ARG A 166 5.20 -13.42 9.44
CA ARG A 166 5.28 -14.42 10.51
C ARG A 166 4.39 -15.62 10.28
N MET A 167 3.64 -15.64 9.18
CA MET A 167 2.81 -16.78 8.85
C MET A 167 3.67 -17.97 8.50
N LYS A 168 3.55 -19.04 9.25
CA LYS A 168 4.19 -20.33 8.97
C LYS A 168 3.16 -21.21 8.30
N LEU A 169 3.50 -21.75 7.14
CA LEU A 169 2.68 -22.71 6.42
C LEU A 169 3.10 -24.12 6.83
N GLU A 170 2.13 -24.97 7.09
CA GLU A 170 2.31 -26.40 7.34
C GLU A 170 2.23 -27.15 6.01
N ILE A 171 3.39 -27.23 5.32
CA ILE A 171 3.45 -27.80 3.98
C ILE A 171 3.40 -29.33 4.05
N GLU A 172 2.36 -29.91 3.46
CA GLU A 172 2.20 -31.36 3.27
C GLU A 172 1.73 -31.68 1.84
N THR A 173 1.86 -32.94 1.45
CA THR A 173 1.32 -33.44 0.17
C THR A 173 -0.10 -33.90 0.39
N PHE A 174 -1.05 -33.31 -0.28
CA PHE A 174 -2.47 -33.68 -0.19
C PHE A 174 -3.17 -33.58 -1.55
N ASP A 175 -4.32 -34.22 -1.66
CA ASP A 175 -5.18 -34.17 -2.84
C ASP A 175 -6.11 -32.94 -2.74
N MET A 176 -5.96 -32.00 -3.66
CA MET A 176 -6.73 -30.76 -3.71
C MET A 176 -8.21 -31.00 -4.01
N SER A 177 -8.54 -32.06 -4.78
CA SER A 177 -9.94 -32.41 -5.10
C SER A 177 -10.73 -32.73 -3.85
N ILE A 178 -10.13 -33.44 -2.90
CA ILE A 178 -10.77 -33.80 -1.63
C ILE A 178 -11.12 -32.54 -0.82
N GLU A 179 -10.18 -31.61 -0.70
CA GLU A 179 -10.40 -30.37 0.06
C GLU A 179 -11.45 -29.47 -0.59
N LEU A 180 -11.42 -29.38 -1.93
CA LEU A 180 -12.42 -28.64 -2.68
C LEU A 180 -13.80 -29.29 -2.53
N TYR A 181 -13.88 -30.61 -2.70
CA TYR A 181 -15.14 -31.34 -2.56
C TYR A 181 -15.74 -31.20 -1.16
N GLU A 182 -14.92 -31.26 -0.09
CA GLU A 182 -15.41 -31.04 1.26
C GLU A 182 -15.96 -29.63 1.45
N ALA A 183 -15.30 -28.61 0.89
CA ALA A 183 -15.79 -27.22 0.93
C ALA A 183 -17.12 -27.08 0.16
N VAL A 184 -17.19 -27.66 -1.03
CA VAL A 184 -18.40 -27.70 -1.88
C VAL A 184 -19.56 -28.36 -1.12
N TYR A 185 -19.33 -29.54 -0.54
CA TYR A 185 -20.35 -30.30 0.20
C TYR A 185 -20.91 -29.51 1.41
N MET A 186 -20.03 -28.77 2.13
CA MET A 186 -20.49 -27.92 3.24
C MET A 186 -21.42 -26.81 2.77
N TYR A 187 -21.16 -26.22 1.60
CA TYR A 187 -21.95 -25.13 1.05
C TYR A 187 -23.21 -25.60 0.31
N GLU A 188 -23.22 -26.81 -0.25
CA GLU A 188 -24.35 -27.33 -1.02
C GLU A 188 -25.68 -27.25 -0.25
N ASN A 189 -25.68 -27.72 1.00
CA ASN A 189 -26.85 -27.69 1.85
C ASN A 189 -27.32 -26.26 2.22
N LEU A 190 -26.38 -25.34 2.40
CA LEU A 190 -26.65 -23.94 2.70
C LEU A 190 -27.27 -23.24 1.48
N LEU A 191 -26.66 -23.41 0.32
CA LEU A 191 -27.07 -22.80 -0.95
C LEU A 191 -28.42 -23.34 -1.42
N LYS A 192 -28.67 -24.64 -1.24
CA LYS A 192 -29.95 -25.27 -1.57
C LYS A 192 -31.12 -24.68 -0.77
N LYS A 193 -30.91 -24.34 0.51
CA LYS A 193 -31.91 -23.63 1.32
C LYS A 193 -32.19 -22.22 0.82
N SER A 194 -31.19 -21.57 0.22
CA SER A 194 -31.29 -20.23 -0.38
C SER A 194 -31.77 -20.25 -1.83
N GLY A 195 -32.07 -21.43 -2.39
CA GLY A 195 -32.52 -21.58 -3.79
C GLY A 195 -31.41 -21.39 -4.84
N ILE A 196 -30.15 -21.47 -4.43
CA ILE A 196 -28.99 -21.37 -5.32
C ILE A 196 -28.54 -22.78 -5.69
N ARG A 197 -28.39 -23.02 -7.01
CA ARG A 197 -27.88 -24.28 -7.55
C ARG A 197 -26.37 -24.24 -7.58
N LEU A 198 -25.72 -25.26 -7.01
CA LEU A 198 -24.29 -25.45 -7.10
C LEU A 198 -24.00 -26.60 -8.09
N LEU A 199 -23.17 -26.33 -9.08
CA LEU A 199 -22.70 -27.32 -10.04
C LEU A 199 -21.19 -27.51 -9.82
N TYR A 200 -20.78 -28.76 -9.63
CA TYR A 200 -19.38 -29.12 -9.47
C TYR A 200 -18.98 -30.10 -10.56
N ASP A 201 -17.90 -29.77 -11.28
CA ASP A 201 -17.33 -30.60 -12.34
C ASP A 201 -15.84 -30.79 -12.11
N GLU A 202 -15.37 -32.03 -12.24
CA GLU A 202 -13.94 -32.36 -12.13
C GLU A 202 -13.54 -33.42 -13.15
N ASP A 203 -12.32 -33.37 -13.62
CA ASP A 203 -11.73 -34.43 -14.43
C ASP A 203 -11.28 -35.55 -13.49
N VAL A 204 -12.09 -36.62 -13.41
CA VAL A 204 -11.90 -37.76 -12.48
C VAL A 204 -10.61 -38.53 -12.74
N ASP A 205 -10.07 -38.48 -13.96
CA ASP A 205 -8.85 -39.20 -14.35
C ASP A 205 -7.57 -38.36 -14.07
N ALA A 206 -7.73 -37.10 -13.66
CA ALA A 206 -6.61 -36.22 -13.37
C ALA A 206 -6.04 -36.43 -11.96
N ASN A 207 -4.75 -36.14 -11.82
CA ASN A 207 -4.05 -36.18 -10.53
C ASN A 207 -4.00 -34.77 -9.95
N TYR A 208 -4.57 -34.56 -8.76
CA TYR A 208 -4.69 -33.27 -8.08
C TYR A 208 -3.80 -33.13 -6.83
N TYR A 209 -2.78 -33.98 -6.68
CA TYR A 209 -1.84 -33.87 -5.56
C TYR A 209 -0.95 -32.63 -5.69
N ILE A 210 -0.88 -31.86 -4.60
CA ILE A 210 -0.03 -30.69 -4.46
C ILE A 210 0.74 -30.71 -3.15
N ASN A 211 1.80 -29.89 -3.09
CA ASN A 211 2.49 -29.56 -1.82
C ASN A 211 2.00 -28.18 -1.36
N GLY A 212 1.36 -28.14 -0.21
CA GLY A 212 0.79 -26.90 0.33
C GLY A 212 0.27 -27.08 1.74
N ASP A 213 -0.28 -26.03 2.29
CA ASP A 213 -0.99 -26.07 3.57
C ASP A 213 -2.47 -26.41 3.30
N ARG A 214 -2.83 -27.63 3.67
CA ARG A 214 -4.16 -28.20 3.47
C ARG A 214 -5.26 -27.35 4.10
N HIS A 215 -5.04 -26.90 5.35
CA HIS A 215 -6.03 -26.12 6.10
C HIS A 215 -6.24 -24.74 5.49
N ARG A 216 -5.15 -24.11 5.06
CA ARG A 216 -5.21 -22.80 4.40
C ARG A 216 -5.85 -22.88 3.02
N MET A 217 -5.59 -23.95 2.27
CA MET A 217 -6.23 -24.15 0.98
C MET A 217 -7.75 -24.30 1.14
N LYS A 218 -8.19 -25.10 2.10
CA LYS A 218 -9.61 -25.23 2.43
C LYS A 218 -10.23 -23.88 2.83
N GLN A 219 -9.54 -23.08 3.61
CA GLN A 219 -9.98 -21.72 3.99
C GLN A 219 -10.16 -20.82 2.77
N VAL A 220 -9.25 -20.91 1.78
CA VAL A 220 -9.38 -20.17 0.50
C VAL A 220 -10.65 -20.59 -0.23
N PHE A 221 -10.92 -21.89 -0.35
CA PHE A 221 -12.15 -22.37 -1.01
C PHE A 221 -13.41 -21.89 -0.30
N LEU A 222 -13.45 -22.00 1.03
CA LEU A 222 -14.60 -21.53 1.82
C LEU A 222 -14.83 -20.03 1.64
N ASN A 223 -13.78 -19.21 1.62
CA ASN A 223 -13.89 -17.76 1.40
C ASN A 223 -14.43 -17.42 0.00
N ILE A 224 -13.96 -18.12 -1.03
CA ILE A 224 -14.42 -17.91 -2.41
C ILE A 224 -15.89 -18.32 -2.53
N LEU A 225 -16.28 -19.47 -1.97
CA LEU A 225 -17.66 -19.96 -1.99
C LEU A 225 -18.61 -19.05 -1.19
N ASP A 226 -18.17 -18.52 -0.04
CA ASP A 226 -18.95 -17.56 0.74
C ASP A 226 -19.19 -16.26 -0.04
N ASN A 227 -18.17 -15.76 -0.74
CA ASN A 227 -18.31 -14.60 -1.61
C ASN A 227 -19.28 -14.89 -2.79
N ALA A 228 -19.13 -16.01 -3.46
CA ALA A 228 -20.03 -16.42 -4.54
C ALA A 228 -21.49 -16.58 -4.03
N ALA A 229 -21.68 -17.11 -2.83
CA ALA A 229 -22.99 -17.24 -2.20
C ALA A 229 -23.64 -15.89 -1.86
N LYS A 230 -22.84 -14.92 -1.38
CA LYS A 230 -23.32 -13.59 -0.97
C LYS A 230 -23.64 -12.70 -2.17
N TYR A 231 -22.79 -12.71 -3.19
CA TYR A 231 -22.86 -11.76 -4.30
C TYR A 231 -23.45 -12.36 -5.57
N GLY A 232 -23.41 -13.70 -5.72
CA GLY A 232 -23.96 -14.43 -6.85
C GLY A 232 -25.46 -14.77 -6.73
N GLY A 233 -26.13 -14.37 -5.64
CA GLY A 233 -27.50 -14.80 -5.30
C GLY A 233 -28.57 -14.50 -6.34
N ASP A 234 -28.44 -13.42 -7.10
CA ASP A 234 -29.39 -13.04 -8.14
C ASP A 234 -29.35 -14.01 -9.34
N GLY A 235 -28.19 -14.59 -9.63
CA GLY A 235 -28.00 -15.58 -10.70
C GLY A 235 -28.46 -16.99 -10.36
N LYS A 236 -28.72 -17.29 -9.08
CA LYS A 236 -29.20 -18.58 -8.56
C LYS A 236 -28.38 -19.80 -8.97
N GLN A 237 -27.16 -19.61 -9.40
CA GLN A 237 -26.25 -20.68 -9.80
C GLN A 237 -24.79 -20.29 -9.49
N ILE A 238 -24.02 -21.28 -9.05
CA ILE A 238 -22.58 -21.21 -8.88
C ILE A 238 -21.99 -22.44 -9.55
N ASP A 239 -21.06 -22.23 -10.51
CA ASP A 239 -20.35 -23.29 -11.20
C ASP A 239 -18.93 -23.38 -10.65
N ILE A 240 -18.48 -24.58 -10.36
CA ILE A 240 -17.14 -24.88 -9.86
C ILE A 240 -16.52 -25.92 -10.76
N ASP A 241 -15.40 -25.58 -11.37
CA ASP A 241 -14.61 -26.46 -12.23
C ASP A 241 -13.24 -26.73 -11.61
N LEU A 242 -12.83 -27.98 -11.55
CA LEU A 242 -11.49 -28.39 -11.18
C LEU A 242 -10.82 -29.11 -12.37
N LYS A 243 -9.77 -28.51 -12.91
CA LYS A 243 -9.08 -29.01 -14.11
C LYS A 243 -7.57 -28.95 -13.95
N ARG A 244 -6.89 -29.86 -14.65
CA ARG A 244 -5.44 -29.79 -14.80
C ARG A 244 -5.10 -29.14 -16.14
N ASP A 245 -4.35 -28.06 -16.09
CA ASP A 245 -3.85 -27.37 -17.28
C ASP A 245 -2.32 -27.38 -17.28
N GLY A 246 -1.74 -28.27 -18.09
CA GLY A 246 -0.31 -28.50 -18.13
C GLY A 246 0.25 -28.96 -16.79
N GLY A 247 1.11 -28.12 -16.18
CA GLY A 247 1.70 -28.36 -14.85
C GLY A 247 0.90 -27.79 -13.68
N ASN A 248 -0.18 -27.06 -13.95
CA ASN A 248 -0.99 -26.36 -12.95
C ASN A 248 -2.31 -27.09 -12.69
N ILE A 249 -2.84 -26.91 -11.49
CA ILE A 249 -4.22 -27.25 -11.14
C ILE A 249 -5.00 -25.93 -11.10
N VAL A 250 -6.10 -25.88 -11.84
CA VAL A 250 -6.95 -24.70 -11.96
C VAL A 250 -8.29 -24.97 -11.33
N VAL A 251 -8.66 -24.18 -10.33
CA VAL A 251 -10.00 -24.16 -9.74
C VAL A 251 -10.70 -22.90 -10.23
N SER A 252 -11.81 -23.05 -10.91
CA SER A 252 -12.65 -21.94 -11.36
C SER A 252 -13.95 -21.94 -10.58
N VAL A 253 -14.27 -20.80 -9.98
CA VAL A 253 -15.57 -20.58 -9.32
C VAL A 253 -16.26 -19.43 -10.03
N ARG A 254 -17.42 -19.70 -10.61
CA ARG A 254 -18.20 -18.73 -11.37
C ARG A 254 -19.56 -18.52 -10.70
N ASP A 255 -19.82 -17.32 -10.27
CA ASP A 255 -21.15 -16.86 -9.93
C ASP A 255 -21.79 -16.09 -11.11
N TYR A 256 -23.09 -15.89 -11.04
CA TYR A 256 -23.87 -15.15 -12.04
C TYR A 256 -24.55 -13.92 -11.42
N GLY A 257 -23.87 -13.31 -10.46
CA GLY A 257 -24.31 -12.07 -9.82
C GLY A 257 -24.07 -10.83 -10.66
N GLN A 258 -24.19 -9.66 -10.03
CA GLN A 258 -24.08 -8.35 -10.70
C GLN A 258 -22.63 -8.03 -11.14
N GLY A 259 -21.64 -8.82 -10.75
CA GLY A 259 -20.23 -8.58 -11.01
C GLY A 259 -19.64 -7.47 -10.13
N ILE A 260 -18.35 -7.20 -10.34
CA ILE A 260 -17.62 -6.13 -9.64
C ILE A 260 -17.65 -4.91 -10.57
N PRO A 261 -18.11 -3.72 -10.12
CA PRO A 261 -18.05 -2.50 -10.92
C PRO A 261 -16.61 -2.18 -11.32
N GLU A 262 -16.41 -1.75 -12.56
CA GLU A 262 -15.11 -1.21 -12.99
C GLU A 262 -14.79 0.05 -12.18
N ALA A 263 -13.59 0.12 -11.60
CA ALA A 263 -13.13 1.20 -10.74
C ALA A 263 -12.61 2.40 -11.55
#